data_842064be72bcad74397cf69994ac7f8c
#
_entry.id   842064be72bcad74397cf69994ac7f8c
#
_cell.length_a   1.000
_cell.length_b   1.000
_cell.length_c   1.000
_cell.angle_alpha   90.00
_cell.angle_beta   90.00
_cell.angle_gamma   90.00
#
_symmetry.space_group_name_H-M   'P 1'
#
loop_
_entity.id
_entity.type
_entity.pdbx_description
1 polymer ?
#
loop_
_entity_poly.entity_id
_entity_poly.type
_entity_poly.pdbx_seq_one_letter_code
_entity_poly.pdbx_strand_id
1 'polypeptide(L)'
;MNGKEIVITGLGVVSPIANELNLFWEGIKSGKSGISRVESMEDIDQFPVQIAGEIRNLDIEKYMDSKEARKVDPFTAYGVAAASMAVEDAGLDKFSFDQERAGVLVSSGIGGMKYLQTQHKRALEGGPKRVSPQLIPQMITNILAGYISVSYTHLRAHETSP
;
A
#
# COMPACT_ATOMS: atom_id res chain seq x y z
N MET A 1 -11.73 24.55 -28.68
CA MET A 1 -11.77 23.31 -27.88
C MET A 1 -11.76 23.71 -26.41
N ASN A 2 -12.89 23.63 -25.71
CA ASN A 2 -12.87 23.80 -24.24
C ASN A 2 -12.21 22.56 -23.62
N GLY A 3 -10.88 22.59 -23.52
CA GLY A 3 -10.14 21.54 -22.84
C GLY A 3 -10.55 21.52 -21.37
N LYS A 4 -10.94 20.36 -20.85
CA LYS A 4 -11.12 20.19 -19.42
C LYS A 4 -9.75 20.32 -18.75
N GLU A 5 -9.65 21.17 -17.77
CA GLU A 5 -8.46 21.27 -16.93
C GLU A 5 -8.38 20.05 -16.01
N ILE A 6 -7.21 19.43 -15.94
CA ILE A 6 -6.93 18.30 -15.04
C ILE A 6 -6.09 18.83 -13.90
N VAL A 7 -6.54 18.60 -12.67
CA VAL A 7 -5.88 19.10 -11.45
C VAL A 7 -5.64 17.96 -10.46
N ILE A 8 -4.60 18.12 -9.65
CA ILE A 8 -4.34 17.25 -8.48
C ILE A 8 -5.04 17.90 -7.29
N THR A 9 -5.94 17.16 -6.65
CA THR A 9 -6.75 17.67 -5.54
C THR A 9 -6.27 17.21 -4.17
N GLY A 10 -5.48 16.16 -4.10
CA GLY A 10 -4.92 15.66 -2.84
C GLY A 10 -3.72 14.76 -3.05
N LEU A 11 -2.87 14.71 -2.06
CA LEU A 11 -1.63 13.93 -2.06
C LEU A 11 -1.52 13.09 -0.78
N GLY A 12 -1.02 11.87 -0.92
CA GLY A 12 -0.68 11.00 0.20
C GLY A 12 0.68 10.36 -0.01
N VAL A 13 1.44 10.18 1.05
CA VAL A 13 2.80 9.67 0.98
C VAL A 13 3.09 8.66 2.07
N VAL A 14 3.68 7.54 1.67
CA VAL A 14 4.31 6.57 2.56
C VAL A 14 5.72 6.32 2.04
N SER A 15 6.72 6.75 2.79
CA SER A 15 8.11 6.71 2.32
C SER A 15 9.09 6.48 3.47
N PRO A 16 10.33 6.05 3.17
CA PRO A 16 11.40 5.96 4.16
C PRO A 16 11.80 7.31 4.78
N ILE A 17 11.45 8.44 4.15
CA ILE A 17 11.74 9.78 4.66
C ILE A 17 10.71 10.19 5.72
N ALA A 18 9.44 10.00 5.43
CA ALA A 18 8.32 10.30 6.31
C ALA A 18 7.01 9.68 5.77
N ASN A 19 6.01 9.52 6.66
CA ASN A 19 4.68 9.03 6.36
C ASN A 19 3.62 10.14 6.55
N GLU A 20 4.02 11.38 6.37
CA GLU A 20 3.19 12.58 6.43
C GLU A 20 3.68 13.56 5.36
N LEU A 21 2.77 14.17 4.61
CA LEU A 21 3.08 14.97 3.43
C LEU A 21 4.01 16.15 3.75
N ASN A 22 3.71 16.91 4.81
CA ASN A 22 4.52 18.05 5.19
C ASN A 22 5.94 17.65 5.63
N LEU A 23 6.05 16.61 6.45
CA LEU A 23 7.34 16.09 6.90
C LEU A 23 8.16 15.48 5.74
N PHE A 24 7.49 14.84 4.80
CA PHE A 24 8.12 14.34 3.59
C PHE A 24 8.69 15.49 2.75
N TRP A 25 7.89 16.54 2.54
CA TRP A 25 8.31 17.70 1.77
C TRP A 25 9.49 18.45 2.41
N GLU A 26 9.44 18.67 3.72
CA GLU A 26 10.58 19.25 4.47
C GLU A 26 11.83 18.35 4.39
N GLY A 27 11.65 17.03 4.47
CA GLY A 27 12.73 16.07 4.29
C GLY A 27 13.37 16.19 2.91
N ILE A 28 12.59 16.28 1.84
CA ILE A 28 13.06 16.48 0.48
C ILE A 28 13.84 17.80 0.36
N LYS A 29 13.28 18.90 0.83
CA LYS A 29 13.93 20.22 0.77
C LYS A 29 15.26 20.28 1.54
N SER A 30 15.35 19.57 2.65
CA SER A 30 16.57 19.51 3.46
C SER A 30 17.60 18.48 2.98
N GLY A 31 17.30 17.72 1.91
CA GLY A 31 18.16 16.65 1.41
C GLY A 31 18.26 15.44 2.34
N LYS A 32 17.24 15.20 3.19
CA LYS A 32 17.20 14.05 4.10
C LYS A 32 17.20 12.74 3.31
N SER A 33 18.14 11.85 3.62
CA SER A 33 18.12 10.50 3.07
C SER A 33 17.15 9.60 3.82
N GLY A 34 16.35 8.83 3.07
CA GLY A 34 15.56 7.74 3.62
C GLY A 34 16.29 6.39 3.61
N ILE A 35 17.54 6.36 3.15
CA ILE A 35 18.37 5.15 3.12
C ILE A 35 19.13 5.01 4.42
N SER A 36 19.05 3.83 5.03
CA SER A 36 19.76 3.49 6.26
C SER A 36 20.09 2.00 6.28
N ARG A 37 20.80 1.55 7.30
CA ARG A 37 21.00 0.12 7.51
C ARG A 37 19.67 -0.58 7.65
N VAL A 38 19.54 -1.73 6.99
CA VAL A 38 18.34 -2.58 7.07
C VAL A 38 18.19 -3.16 8.49
N GLU A 39 17.02 -3.02 9.06
CA GLU A 39 16.67 -3.54 10.40
C GLU A 39 15.64 -4.68 10.35
N SER A 40 14.92 -4.82 9.23
CA SER A 40 13.87 -5.83 9.07
C SER A 40 14.38 -7.25 8.78
N MET A 41 15.68 -7.43 8.60
CA MET A 41 16.32 -8.71 8.28
C MET A 41 17.33 -9.10 9.36
N GLU A 42 17.14 -10.29 9.95
CA GLU A 42 18.05 -10.81 10.98
C GLU A 42 19.46 -11.10 10.43
N ASP A 43 19.55 -11.63 9.20
CA ASP A 43 20.81 -12.07 8.59
C ASP A 43 21.41 -11.03 7.65
N ILE A 44 21.15 -9.75 7.85
CA ILE A 44 21.58 -8.67 6.95
C ILE A 44 23.11 -8.64 6.76
N ASP A 45 23.87 -9.07 7.76
CA ASP A 45 25.34 -9.09 7.72
C ASP A 45 25.92 -10.07 6.68
N GLN A 46 25.12 -11.03 6.22
CA GLN A 46 25.51 -11.98 5.18
C GLN A 46 25.36 -11.40 3.77
N PHE A 47 24.72 -10.24 3.63
CA PHE A 47 24.47 -9.62 2.34
C PHE A 47 25.54 -8.58 2.02
N PRO A 48 25.98 -8.49 0.75
CA PRO A 48 26.97 -7.50 0.33
C PRO A 48 26.44 -6.07 0.40
N VAL A 49 25.10 -5.86 0.32
CA VAL A 49 24.43 -4.57 0.48
C VAL A 49 23.54 -4.65 1.71
N GLN A 50 23.79 -3.77 2.66
CA GLN A 50 23.14 -3.76 3.98
C GLN A 50 22.30 -2.51 4.22
N ILE A 51 22.08 -1.70 3.20
CA ILE A 51 21.30 -0.47 3.28
C ILE A 51 20.11 -0.50 2.35
N ALA A 52 18.98 0.03 2.81
CA ALA A 52 17.74 0.17 2.02
C ALA A 52 16.87 1.31 2.56
N GLY A 53 15.85 1.67 1.80
CA GLY A 53 14.78 2.54 2.25
C GLY A 53 13.67 1.71 2.88
N GLU A 54 13.59 1.65 4.20
CA GLU A 54 12.54 0.95 4.93
C GLU A 54 11.46 1.93 5.41
N ILE A 55 10.19 1.55 5.25
CA ILE A 55 9.07 2.28 5.85
C ILE A 55 9.10 2.04 7.36
N ARG A 56 9.18 3.10 8.13
CA ARG A 56 9.23 3.07 9.59
C ARG A 56 8.14 3.93 10.19
N ASN A 57 7.68 3.55 11.39
CA ASN A 57 6.74 4.34 12.19
C ASN A 57 5.41 4.66 11.49
N LEU A 58 4.98 3.83 10.55
CA LEU A 58 3.65 3.92 9.97
C LEU A 58 2.65 3.21 10.89
N ASP A 59 1.75 3.99 11.47
CA ASP A 59 0.61 3.45 12.21
C ASP A 59 -0.49 3.05 11.23
N ILE A 60 -0.47 1.81 10.80
CA ILE A 60 -1.40 1.29 9.79
C ILE A 60 -2.84 1.18 10.34
N GLU A 61 -3.02 1.08 11.66
CA GLU A 61 -4.33 0.93 12.27
C GLU A 61 -5.18 2.20 12.14
N LYS A 62 -4.58 3.34 11.79
CA LYS A 62 -5.31 4.56 11.40
C LYS A 62 -6.06 4.42 10.07
N TYR A 63 -5.61 3.53 9.19
CA TYR A 63 -6.07 3.45 7.80
C TYR A 63 -6.78 2.14 7.49
N MET A 64 -6.62 1.12 8.33
CA MET A 64 -7.13 -0.22 8.10
C MET A 64 -7.43 -0.91 9.43
N ASP A 65 -8.48 -1.72 9.47
CA ASP A 65 -8.77 -2.56 10.64
C ASP A 65 -7.56 -3.46 10.99
N SER A 66 -7.23 -3.58 12.28
CA SER A 66 -6.04 -4.31 12.73
C SER A 66 -6.07 -5.80 12.37
N LYS A 67 -7.25 -6.42 12.24
CA LYS A 67 -7.37 -7.82 11.80
C LYS A 67 -7.13 -7.95 10.29
N GLU A 68 -7.51 -6.95 9.51
CA GLU A 68 -7.20 -6.92 8.08
C GLU A 68 -5.74 -6.59 7.83
N ALA A 69 -5.18 -5.61 8.54
CA ALA A 69 -3.77 -5.23 8.44
C ALA A 69 -2.80 -6.42 8.64
N ARG A 70 -3.17 -7.37 9.50
CA ARG A 70 -2.37 -8.60 9.73
C ARG A 70 -2.47 -9.65 8.63
N LYS A 71 -3.46 -9.53 7.74
CA LYS A 71 -3.69 -10.51 6.66
C LYS A 71 -3.11 -10.08 5.34
N VAL A 72 -2.94 -8.78 5.13
CA VAL A 72 -2.44 -8.22 3.87
C VAL A 72 -0.92 -8.16 3.85
N ASP A 73 -0.36 -8.16 2.65
CA ASP A 73 1.06 -7.87 2.47
C ASP A 73 1.33 -6.36 2.71
N PRO A 74 2.50 -5.97 3.22
CA PRO A 74 2.86 -4.58 3.45
C PRO A 74 2.61 -3.64 2.27
N PHE A 75 2.80 -4.08 1.01
CA PHE A 75 2.55 -3.21 -0.14
C PHE A 75 1.08 -2.75 -0.21
N THR A 76 0.14 -3.64 0.13
CA THR A 76 -1.28 -3.31 0.19
C THR A 76 -1.57 -2.32 1.32
N ALA A 77 -1.01 -2.56 2.50
CA ALA A 77 -1.17 -1.67 3.65
C ALA A 77 -0.64 -0.25 3.37
N TYR A 78 0.55 -0.16 2.76
CA TYR A 78 1.15 1.13 2.37
C TYR A 78 0.32 1.87 1.34
N GLY A 79 -0.17 1.16 0.32
CA GLY A 79 -1.00 1.75 -0.71
C GLY A 79 -2.34 2.25 -0.19
N VAL A 80 -2.99 1.49 0.72
CA VAL A 80 -4.23 1.94 1.39
C VAL A 80 -3.96 3.17 2.25
N ALA A 81 -2.88 3.19 3.04
CA ALA A 81 -2.53 4.36 3.86
C ALA A 81 -2.29 5.61 2.99
N ALA A 82 -1.52 5.49 1.91
CA ALA A 82 -1.26 6.61 0.99
C ALA A 82 -2.54 7.10 0.31
N ALA A 83 -3.42 6.19 -0.12
CA ALA A 83 -4.71 6.56 -0.71
C ALA A 83 -5.62 7.27 0.31
N SER A 84 -5.66 6.80 1.56
CA SER A 84 -6.41 7.43 2.65
C SER A 84 -5.95 8.85 2.89
N MET A 85 -4.64 9.06 2.98
CA MET A 85 -4.06 10.40 3.14
C MET A 85 -4.41 11.32 1.97
N ALA A 86 -4.38 10.82 0.73
CA ALA A 86 -4.71 11.60 -0.45
C ALA A 86 -6.19 12.00 -0.49
N VAL A 87 -7.09 11.12 -0.06
CA VAL A 87 -8.53 11.41 0.04
C VAL A 87 -8.80 12.44 1.14
N GLU A 88 -8.13 12.33 2.27
CA GLU A 88 -8.22 13.28 3.37
C GLU A 88 -7.68 14.67 2.97
N ASP A 89 -6.51 14.72 2.34
CA ASP A 89 -5.90 15.96 1.85
C ASP A 89 -6.76 16.65 0.78
N ALA A 90 -7.43 15.87 -0.06
CA ALA A 90 -8.40 16.38 -1.04
C ALA A 90 -9.70 16.90 -0.40
N GLY A 91 -9.94 16.69 0.90
CA GLY A 91 -11.21 17.00 1.55
C GLY A 91 -12.39 16.19 1.01
N LEU A 92 -12.14 15.03 0.43
CA LEU A 92 -13.17 14.16 -0.11
C LEU A 92 -13.70 13.24 0.99
N ASP A 93 -15.01 13.15 1.10
CA ASP A 93 -15.69 12.09 1.83
C ASP A 93 -16.41 11.14 0.88
N LYS A 94 -16.93 10.02 1.40
CA LYS A 94 -17.58 8.97 0.60
C LYS A 94 -18.76 9.44 -0.24
N PHE A 95 -19.30 10.62 0.06
CA PHE A 95 -20.52 11.14 -0.57
C PHE A 95 -20.31 12.47 -1.32
N SER A 96 -19.08 12.99 -1.32
CA SER A 96 -18.78 14.30 -1.90
C SER A 96 -18.58 14.29 -3.41
N PHE A 97 -18.57 13.13 -4.05
CA PHE A 97 -18.34 12.98 -5.49
C PHE A 97 -19.21 11.86 -6.09
N ASP A 98 -19.39 11.94 -7.40
CA ASP A 98 -20.10 10.92 -8.17
C ASP A 98 -19.24 9.64 -8.25
N GLN A 99 -19.63 8.64 -7.48
CA GLN A 99 -18.88 7.37 -7.38
C GLN A 99 -18.88 6.57 -8.69
N GLU A 100 -19.87 6.75 -9.57
CA GLU A 100 -19.90 6.08 -10.88
C GLU A 100 -18.85 6.65 -11.83
N ARG A 101 -18.35 7.85 -11.54
CA ARG A 101 -17.30 8.54 -12.29
C ARG A 101 -15.93 8.49 -11.61
N ALA A 102 -15.84 7.85 -10.46
CA ALA A 102 -14.59 7.66 -9.75
C ALA A 102 -13.93 6.34 -10.13
N GLY A 103 -12.62 6.33 -10.21
CA GLY A 103 -11.86 5.13 -10.51
C GLY A 103 -10.58 5.06 -9.69
N VAL A 104 -10.10 3.86 -9.45
CA VAL A 104 -8.85 3.59 -8.75
C VAL A 104 -7.83 3.03 -9.75
N LEU A 105 -6.73 3.74 -9.92
CA LEU A 105 -5.59 3.28 -10.72
C LEU A 105 -4.36 3.21 -9.82
N VAL A 106 -3.89 2.01 -9.56
CA VAL A 106 -2.70 1.74 -8.76
C VAL A 106 -1.82 0.70 -9.43
N SER A 107 -0.54 0.75 -9.15
CA SER A 107 0.44 -0.20 -9.69
C SER A 107 1.41 -0.65 -8.60
N SER A 108 1.91 -1.86 -8.76
CA SER A 108 2.99 -2.42 -7.95
C SER A 108 3.95 -3.18 -8.87
N GLY A 109 5.24 -3.07 -8.63
CA GLY A 109 6.25 -3.78 -9.43
C GLY A 109 6.17 -5.29 -9.26
N ILE A 110 5.86 -5.78 -8.06
CA ILE A 110 5.95 -7.22 -7.73
C ILE A 110 4.71 -7.72 -6.96
N GLY A 111 4.06 -6.86 -6.18
CA GLY A 111 2.97 -7.27 -5.29
C GLY A 111 3.46 -7.86 -3.98
N GLY A 112 2.76 -8.86 -3.45
CA GLY A 112 2.95 -9.42 -2.11
C GLY A 112 4.14 -10.36 -1.93
N MET A 113 5.36 -9.87 -2.14
CA MET A 113 6.59 -10.67 -2.02
C MET A 113 6.82 -11.19 -0.61
N LYS A 114 6.57 -10.38 0.42
CA LYS A 114 6.74 -10.80 1.81
C LYS A 114 5.76 -11.92 2.18
N TYR A 115 4.53 -11.78 1.69
CA TYR A 115 3.51 -12.83 1.90
C TYR A 115 3.91 -14.13 1.19
N LEU A 116 4.35 -14.05 -0.08
CA LEU A 116 4.85 -15.20 -0.84
C LEU A 116 6.00 -15.91 -0.11
N GLN A 117 7.01 -15.14 0.34
CA GLN A 117 8.16 -15.68 1.08
C GLN A 117 7.71 -16.41 2.36
N THR A 118 6.79 -15.84 3.10
CA THR A 118 6.23 -16.43 4.32
C THR A 118 5.50 -17.74 4.01
N GLN A 119 4.69 -17.79 2.96
CA GLN A 119 3.97 -19.00 2.58
C GLN A 119 4.90 -20.08 2.03
N HIS A 120 5.94 -19.69 1.30
CA HIS A 120 6.98 -20.60 0.82
C HIS A 120 7.72 -21.26 2.00
N LYS A 121 8.13 -20.46 3.00
CA LYS A 121 8.74 -20.99 4.23
C LYS A 121 7.83 -22.00 4.94
N ARG A 122 6.55 -21.68 5.08
CA ARG A 122 5.54 -22.59 5.68
C ARG A 122 5.40 -23.91 4.90
N ALA A 123 5.46 -23.83 3.56
CA ALA A 123 5.40 -25.01 2.71
C ALA A 123 6.62 -25.92 2.90
N LEU A 124 7.81 -25.36 3.03
CA LEU A 124 9.05 -26.10 3.26
C LEU A 124 9.09 -26.76 4.65
N GLU A 125 8.65 -26.05 5.68
CA GLU A 125 8.69 -26.53 7.08
C GLU A 125 7.56 -27.50 7.40
N GLY A 126 6.38 -27.34 6.84
CA GLY A 126 5.18 -28.08 7.25
C GLY A 126 4.38 -28.73 6.12
N GLY A 127 4.95 -28.69 4.89
CA GLY A 127 4.33 -29.26 3.69
C GLY A 127 3.27 -28.35 3.06
N PRO A 128 2.80 -28.69 1.83
CA PRO A 128 1.91 -27.84 1.04
C PRO A 128 0.55 -27.54 1.71
N LYS A 129 0.09 -28.37 2.63
CA LYS A 129 -1.14 -28.15 3.40
C LYS A 129 -1.07 -26.94 4.35
N ARG A 130 0.14 -26.43 4.63
CA ARG A 130 0.36 -25.24 5.47
C ARG A 130 0.27 -23.93 4.71
N VAL A 131 0.21 -23.97 3.39
CA VAL A 131 0.04 -22.78 2.55
C VAL A 131 -1.37 -22.22 2.73
N SER A 132 -1.46 -20.91 2.95
CA SER A 132 -2.74 -20.23 3.11
C SER A 132 -3.52 -20.20 1.79
N PRO A 133 -4.85 -20.43 1.79
CA PRO A 133 -5.70 -20.17 0.62
C PRO A 133 -5.67 -18.71 0.16
N GLN A 134 -5.26 -17.79 1.04
CA GLN A 134 -5.12 -16.38 0.75
C GLN A 134 -3.81 -16.04 -0.02
N LEU A 135 -2.98 -17.04 -0.37
CA LEU A 135 -1.71 -16.78 -1.07
C LEU A 135 -1.92 -15.95 -2.33
N ILE A 136 -2.78 -16.39 -3.22
CA ILE A 136 -3.02 -15.69 -4.49
C ILE A 136 -3.65 -14.31 -4.26
N PRO A 137 -4.77 -14.17 -3.52
CA PRO A 137 -5.34 -12.85 -3.24
C PRO A 137 -4.35 -11.86 -2.63
N GLN A 138 -3.46 -12.31 -1.74
CA GLN A 138 -2.52 -11.41 -1.06
C GLN A 138 -1.24 -11.13 -1.85
N MET A 139 -0.99 -11.89 -2.91
CA MET A 139 0.21 -11.74 -3.74
C MET A 139 -0.02 -10.85 -4.95
N ILE A 140 -1.21 -10.90 -5.56
CA ILE A 140 -1.48 -10.22 -6.83
C ILE A 140 -1.51 -8.70 -6.70
N THR A 141 -0.97 -8.01 -7.70
CA THR A 141 -0.79 -6.54 -7.66
C THR A 141 -2.09 -5.76 -7.68
N ASN A 142 -3.14 -6.29 -8.31
CA ASN A 142 -4.45 -5.64 -8.43
C ASN A 142 -5.29 -5.69 -7.15
N ILE A 143 -4.90 -6.48 -6.15
CA ILE A 143 -5.62 -6.53 -4.87
C ILE A 143 -5.68 -5.16 -4.20
N LEU A 144 -4.64 -4.36 -4.32
CA LEU A 144 -4.58 -3.01 -3.78
C LEU A 144 -5.68 -2.11 -4.36
N ALA A 145 -5.93 -2.19 -5.67
CA ALA A 145 -7.04 -1.45 -6.30
C ALA A 145 -8.38 -1.86 -5.70
N GLY A 146 -8.58 -3.15 -5.45
CA GLY A 146 -9.77 -3.69 -4.80
C GLY A 146 -9.97 -3.13 -3.39
N TYR A 147 -8.95 -3.14 -2.55
CA TYR A 147 -9.03 -2.57 -1.20
C TYR A 147 -9.40 -1.09 -1.21
N ILE A 148 -8.76 -0.28 -2.04
CA ILE A 148 -9.04 1.15 -2.14
C ILE A 148 -10.44 1.38 -2.70
N SER A 149 -10.83 0.65 -3.74
CA SER A 149 -12.15 0.77 -4.37
C SER A 149 -13.29 0.49 -3.39
N VAL A 150 -13.19 -0.61 -2.63
CA VAL A 150 -14.21 -0.95 -1.61
C VAL A 150 -14.26 0.10 -0.51
N SER A 151 -13.12 0.67 -0.11
CA SER A 151 -13.07 1.64 0.98
C SER A 151 -13.65 3.01 0.61
N TYR A 152 -13.44 3.47 -0.61
CA TYR A 152 -13.70 4.87 -0.98
C TYR A 152 -14.73 5.05 -2.08
N THR A 153 -14.78 4.18 -3.06
CA THR A 153 -15.62 4.43 -4.22
C THR A 153 -16.92 3.67 -4.17
N HIS A 154 -17.08 2.65 -3.34
CA HIS A 154 -18.15 1.65 -3.48
C HIS A 154 -18.44 1.31 -4.96
N LEU A 155 -17.44 1.60 -5.80
CA LEU A 155 -17.48 1.11 -7.14
C LEU A 155 -17.73 -0.38 -7.00
N ARG A 156 -18.90 -0.79 -7.40
CA ARG A 156 -19.24 -2.20 -7.49
C ARG A 156 -18.01 -2.88 -8.03
N ALA A 157 -17.31 -3.61 -7.15
CA ALA A 157 -16.44 -4.65 -7.64
C ALA A 157 -17.27 -5.29 -8.72
N HIS A 158 -16.78 -5.39 -9.94
CA HIS A 158 -17.51 -5.91 -11.05
C HIS A 158 -18.25 -7.17 -10.63
N GLU A 159 -19.40 -6.99 -10.03
CA GLU A 159 -20.44 -7.98 -10.07
C GLU A 159 -20.86 -7.92 -11.52
N THR A 160 -20.33 -8.85 -12.29
CA THR A 160 -20.90 -9.18 -13.58
C THR A 160 -22.38 -9.39 -13.33
N SER A 161 -23.15 -8.37 -13.66
CA SER A 161 -24.62 -8.53 -13.71
C SER A 161 -24.93 -9.69 -14.61
N PRO A 162 -25.88 -10.53 -14.25
CA PRO A 162 -26.28 -11.70 -15.03
C PRO A 162 -26.73 -11.31 -16.42
#